data_fb23bb4c4ddf2eee3c5de427237f920b
#
_entry.id   fb23bb4c4ddf2eee3c5de427237f920b
#
_cell.length_a   1.000
_cell.length_b   1.000
_cell.length_c   1.000
_cell.angle_alpha   90.00
_cell.angle_beta   90.00
_cell.angle_gamma   90.00
#
_symmetry.space_group_name_H-M   'P 1'
#
loop_
_entity.id
_entity.type
_entity.pdbx_description
1 polymer ?
#
loop_
_entity_poly.entity_id
_entity_poly.type
_entity_poly.pdbx_seq_one_letter_code
_entity_poly.pdbx_strand_id
1 'polypeptide(L)'
;MSLARGTVVLVDLEPTQGHEQQGTRPCVVVSDAAVNSNQRFPLIAVVPVTGTPGPGALYPALTPGTSGLSKPSTALVDQVRSIDKQRIRRRYGQVSAAELEAIDNGLCLY
;
A
#
# COMPACT_ATOMS: atom_id res chain seq x y z
N MET A 1 5.96 -14.23 8.93
CA MET A 1 6.57 -13.04 8.31
C MET A 1 5.97 -11.79 8.95
N SER A 2 6.81 -10.90 9.44
CA SER A 2 6.35 -9.64 10.00
C SER A 2 6.33 -8.57 8.91
N LEU A 3 5.21 -7.88 8.78
CA LEU A 3 5.04 -6.78 7.84
C LEU A 3 4.89 -5.49 8.64
N ALA A 4 5.89 -4.63 8.56
CA ALA A 4 5.82 -3.31 9.18
C ALA A 4 5.00 -2.36 8.30
N ARG A 5 4.46 -1.31 8.91
CA ARG A 5 3.85 -0.21 8.15
C ARG A 5 4.87 0.37 7.18
N GLY A 6 4.42 0.66 5.97
CA GLY A 6 5.30 1.15 4.91
C GLY A 6 5.93 0.06 4.05
N THR A 7 5.76 -1.22 4.40
CA THR A 7 6.22 -2.31 3.53
C THR A 7 5.44 -2.31 2.22
N VAL A 8 6.15 -2.42 1.10
CA VAL A 8 5.54 -2.52 -0.23
C VAL A 8 5.40 -3.99 -0.57
N VAL A 9 4.18 -4.41 -0.87
CA VAL A 9 3.85 -5.80 -1.22
C VAL A 9 3.09 -5.85 -2.53
N LEU A 10 3.25 -6.95 -3.26
CA LEU A 10 2.44 -7.22 -4.45
C LEU A 10 1.20 -7.97 -4.00
N VAL A 11 0.04 -7.44 -4.36
CA VAL A 11 -1.26 -7.93 -3.88
C VAL A 11 -2.18 -8.23 -5.05
N ASP A 12 -2.89 -9.33 -4.97
CA ASP A 12 -4.00 -9.62 -5.87
C ASP A 12 -5.24 -8.88 -5.37
N LEU A 13 -5.63 -7.84 -6.11
CA LEU A 13 -6.76 -6.98 -5.75
C LEU A 13 -8.09 -7.45 -6.34
N GLU A 14 -8.10 -8.54 -7.08
CA GLU A 14 -9.34 -9.09 -7.62
C GLU A 14 -10.21 -9.74 -6.53
N PRO A 15 -11.55 -9.64 -6.61
CA PRO A 15 -12.31 -8.82 -7.55
C PRO A 15 -12.48 -7.39 -7.05
N THR A 16 -12.50 -6.43 -7.99
CA THR A 16 -12.76 -5.02 -7.70
C THR A 16 -13.80 -4.47 -8.66
N GLN A 17 -14.33 -3.27 -8.39
CA GLN A 17 -15.37 -2.64 -9.19
C GLN A 17 -15.05 -1.17 -9.46
N GLY A 18 -15.55 -0.67 -10.59
CA GLY A 18 -15.50 0.74 -10.92
C GLY A 18 -14.07 1.24 -11.14
N HIS A 19 -13.73 2.36 -10.50
CA HIS A 19 -12.43 3.01 -10.63
C HIS A 19 -11.37 2.48 -9.68
N GLU A 20 -11.68 1.42 -8.92
CA GLU A 20 -10.70 0.81 -8.02
C GLU A 20 -9.61 0.10 -8.84
N GLN A 21 -8.40 0.08 -8.28
CA GLN A 21 -7.30 -0.65 -8.88
C GLN A 21 -7.62 -2.14 -8.94
N GLN A 22 -7.30 -2.78 -10.06
CA GLN A 22 -7.58 -4.19 -10.31
C GLN A 22 -6.30 -4.95 -10.62
N GLY A 23 -6.42 -6.27 -10.58
CA GLY A 23 -5.31 -7.17 -10.89
C GLY A 23 -4.28 -7.19 -9.78
N THR A 24 -3.08 -7.64 -10.13
CA THR A 24 -1.97 -7.74 -9.19
C THR A 24 -1.21 -6.42 -9.21
N ARG A 25 -1.18 -5.72 -8.07
CA ARG A 25 -0.62 -4.37 -7.96
C ARG A 25 0.26 -4.24 -6.73
N PRO A 26 1.29 -3.39 -6.78
CA PRO A 26 2.00 -2.99 -5.57
C PRO A 26 1.06 -2.23 -4.65
N CYS A 27 1.20 -2.48 -3.35
CA CYS A 27 0.45 -1.78 -2.32
C CYS A 27 1.36 -1.49 -1.14
N VAL A 28 1.08 -0.41 -0.42
CA VAL A 28 1.80 -0.06 0.80
C VAL A 28 0.97 -0.52 2.00
N VAL A 29 1.58 -1.31 2.87
CA VAL A 29 0.94 -1.77 4.11
C VAL A 29 0.83 -0.60 5.07
N VAL A 30 -0.38 -0.32 5.57
CA VAL A 30 -0.63 0.79 6.49
C VAL A 30 -1.20 0.35 7.83
N SER A 31 -1.60 -0.91 7.98
CA SER A 31 -1.99 -1.45 9.28
C SER A 31 -0.77 -1.72 10.15
N ASP A 32 -0.97 -1.72 11.47
CA ASP A 32 0.10 -1.88 12.45
C ASP A 32 0.74 -3.27 12.37
N ALA A 33 2.04 -3.34 12.62
CA ALA A 33 2.78 -4.60 12.59
C ALA A 33 2.20 -5.64 13.55
N ALA A 34 1.66 -5.23 14.69
CA ALA A 34 1.04 -6.14 15.64
C ALA A 34 -0.20 -6.83 15.04
N VAL A 35 -0.98 -6.10 14.25
CA VAL A 35 -2.12 -6.67 13.51
C VAL A 35 -1.61 -7.57 12.39
N ASN A 36 -0.61 -7.11 11.66
CA ASN A 36 -0.10 -7.81 10.47
C ASN A 36 0.50 -9.18 10.84
N SER A 37 1.10 -9.30 12.01
CA SER A 37 1.75 -10.53 12.45
C SER A 37 0.85 -11.45 13.29
N ASN A 38 -0.34 -11.00 13.67
CA ASN A 38 -1.23 -11.77 14.53
C ASN A 38 -2.16 -12.65 13.67
N GLN A 39 -2.06 -13.96 13.85
CA GLN A 39 -2.85 -14.92 13.07
C GLN A 39 -4.36 -14.80 13.30
N ARG A 40 -4.78 -14.18 14.41
CA ARG A 40 -6.21 -13.94 14.68
C ARG A 40 -6.81 -12.90 13.72
N PHE A 41 -5.98 -12.05 13.13
CA PHE A 41 -6.43 -11.02 12.20
C PHE A 41 -6.09 -11.46 10.78
N PRO A 42 -7.07 -11.95 10.03
CA PRO A 42 -6.81 -12.45 8.67
C PRO A 42 -6.58 -11.34 7.65
N LEU A 43 -6.90 -10.09 8.01
CA LEU A 43 -6.85 -8.96 7.08
C LEU A 43 -5.74 -7.99 7.46
N ILE A 44 -5.22 -7.31 6.44
CA ILE A 44 -4.35 -6.15 6.62
C ILE A 44 -4.90 -4.99 5.79
N ALA A 45 -4.53 -3.77 6.17
CA ALA A 45 -4.91 -2.58 5.42
C ALA A 45 -3.78 -2.18 4.48
N VAL A 46 -4.13 -1.91 3.24
CA VAL A 46 -3.16 -1.51 2.21
C VAL A 46 -3.67 -0.32 1.41
N VAL A 47 -2.72 0.44 0.88
CA VAL A 47 -2.96 1.55 -0.05
C VAL A 47 -2.39 1.13 -1.40
N PRO A 48 -3.23 1.02 -2.46
CA PRO A 48 -2.73 0.65 -3.78
C PRO A 48 -1.80 1.72 -4.36
N VAL A 49 -0.90 1.28 -5.23
CA VAL A 49 0.09 2.14 -5.89
C VAL A 49 -0.13 2.09 -7.39
N THR A 50 -0.03 3.24 -8.04
CA THR A 50 -0.12 3.37 -9.50
C THR A 50 1.11 4.06 -10.04
N GLY A 51 1.46 3.75 -11.31
CA GLY A 51 2.51 4.48 -12.02
C GLY A 51 2.06 5.81 -12.59
N THR A 52 0.78 6.16 -12.48
CA THR A 52 0.24 7.41 -13.00
C THR A 52 0.27 8.46 -11.91
N PRO A 53 0.99 9.59 -12.10
CA PRO A 53 0.98 10.66 -11.09
C PRO A 53 -0.40 11.25 -10.89
N GLY A 54 -0.69 11.65 -9.65
CA GLY A 54 -1.92 12.36 -9.31
C GLY A 54 -1.61 13.55 -8.42
N PRO A 55 -2.42 14.60 -8.47
CA PRO A 55 -2.20 15.77 -7.65
C PRO A 55 -2.86 15.65 -6.27
N GLY A 56 -2.25 16.29 -5.27
CA GLY A 56 -2.89 16.52 -3.99
C GLY A 56 -2.46 15.57 -2.89
N ALA A 57 -2.88 15.88 -1.68
CA ALA A 57 -2.46 15.20 -0.46
C ALA A 57 -2.93 13.76 -0.34
N LEU A 58 -3.98 13.38 -1.10
CA LEU A 58 -4.45 12.00 -1.13
C LEU A 58 -3.62 11.10 -2.07
N TYR A 59 -2.68 11.68 -2.82
CA TYR A 59 -1.89 10.96 -3.81
C TYR A 59 -0.40 11.24 -3.64
N PRO A 60 0.19 10.89 -2.48
CA PRO A 60 1.61 11.17 -2.25
C PRO A 60 2.50 10.38 -3.21
N ALA A 61 3.58 11.02 -3.63
CA ALA A 61 4.56 10.43 -4.54
C ALA A 61 5.44 9.42 -3.80
N LEU A 62 5.78 8.37 -4.51
CA LEU A 62 6.70 7.32 -4.04
C LEU A 62 7.85 7.19 -5.02
N THR A 63 9.06 6.97 -4.49
CA THR A 63 10.24 6.84 -5.30
C THR A 63 10.70 5.39 -5.39
N PRO A 64 11.39 5.00 -6.49
CA PRO A 64 12.05 3.70 -6.56
C PRO A 64 13.20 3.60 -5.55
N GLY A 65 13.86 2.48 -5.51
CA GLY A 65 14.99 2.25 -4.61
C GLY A 65 14.59 1.30 -3.49
N THR A 66 14.66 1.75 -2.23
CA THR A 66 14.38 0.88 -1.08
C THR A 66 12.94 0.37 -1.06
N SER A 67 12.02 1.06 -1.72
CA SER A 67 10.63 0.60 -1.87
C SER A 67 10.51 -0.65 -2.73
N GLY A 68 11.49 -0.92 -3.59
CA GLY A 68 11.43 -1.99 -4.56
C GLY A 68 10.61 -1.66 -5.80
N LEU A 69 10.03 -0.46 -5.88
CA LEU A 69 9.31 -0.02 -7.06
C LEU A 69 10.28 0.27 -8.20
N SER A 70 9.88 -0.06 -9.43
CA SER A 70 10.76 0.06 -10.60
C SER A 70 10.80 1.49 -11.18
N LYS A 71 9.84 2.32 -10.82
CA LYS A 71 9.71 3.68 -11.34
C LYS A 71 9.01 4.58 -10.32
N PRO A 72 9.11 5.92 -10.49
CA PRO A 72 8.30 6.84 -9.67
C PRO A 72 6.82 6.49 -9.74
N SER A 73 6.17 6.50 -8.61
CA SER A 73 4.80 6.01 -8.47
C SER A 73 4.00 6.91 -7.53
N THR A 74 2.73 6.61 -7.38
CA THR A 74 1.81 7.39 -6.55
C THR A 74 1.00 6.43 -5.69
N ALA A 75 0.89 6.73 -4.40
CA ALA A 75 0.01 6.01 -3.50
C ALA A 75 -1.41 6.56 -3.62
N LEU A 76 -2.39 5.68 -3.76
CA LEU A 76 -3.79 6.06 -3.90
C LEU A 76 -4.48 5.93 -2.54
N VAL A 77 -4.31 6.93 -1.69
CA VAL A 77 -4.79 6.89 -0.30
C VAL A 77 -6.32 6.73 -0.24
N ASP A 78 -7.05 7.36 -1.17
CA ASP A 78 -8.51 7.24 -1.22
C ASP A 78 -9.00 5.84 -1.64
N GLN A 79 -8.09 4.95 -2.02
CA GLN A 79 -8.41 3.56 -2.31
C GLN A 79 -7.92 2.60 -1.23
N VAL A 80 -7.63 3.12 -0.05
CA VAL A 80 -7.24 2.28 1.09
C VAL A 80 -8.30 1.22 1.34
N ARG A 81 -7.84 -0.03 1.55
CA ARG A 81 -8.76 -1.15 1.74
C ARG A 81 -8.12 -2.25 2.57
N SER A 82 -8.98 -3.07 3.17
CA SER A 82 -8.53 -4.29 3.83
C SER A 82 -8.49 -5.42 2.81
N ILE A 83 -7.46 -6.23 2.89
CA ILE A 83 -7.32 -7.42 2.06
C ILE A 83 -6.98 -8.62 2.95
N ASP A 84 -7.33 -9.81 2.48
CA ASP A 84 -6.90 -11.04 3.12
C ASP A 84 -5.39 -11.20 2.93
N LYS A 85 -4.69 -11.57 3.99
CA LYS A 85 -3.23 -11.79 3.95
C LYS A 85 -2.82 -12.80 2.88
N GLN A 86 -3.70 -13.74 2.55
CA GLN A 86 -3.43 -14.74 1.51
C GLN A 86 -3.36 -14.13 0.11
N ARG A 87 -3.82 -12.90 -0.08
CA ARG A 87 -3.71 -12.21 -1.36
C ARG A 87 -2.35 -11.58 -1.60
N ILE A 88 -1.47 -11.57 -0.61
CA ILE A 88 -0.10 -11.07 -0.77
C ILE A 88 0.70 -12.11 -1.56
N ARG A 89 1.25 -11.66 -2.69
CA ARG A 89 2.01 -12.53 -3.59
C ARG A 89 3.52 -12.38 -3.41
N ARG A 90 3.97 -11.19 -3.01
CA ARG A 90 5.39 -10.89 -2.98
C ARG A 90 5.65 -9.66 -2.10
N ARG A 91 6.83 -9.62 -1.49
CA ARG A 91 7.31 -8.45 -0.75
C ARG A 91 8.39 -7.76 -1.58
N TYR A 92 8.25 -6.45 -1.78
CA TYR A 92 9.21 -5.67 -2.56
C TYR A 92 10.23 -4.95 -1.69
N GLY A 93 9.80 -4.16 -0.74
CA GLY A 93 10.69 -3.35 0.07
C GLY A 93 9.92 -2.46 1.02
N GLN A 94 10.45 -1.26 1.25
CA GLN A 94 9.93 -0.34 2.27
C GLN A 94 9.97 1.08 1.72
N VAL A 95 8.87 1.82 1.87
CA VAL A 95 8.89 3.27 1.56
C VAL A 95 9.73 3.99 2.61
N SER A 96 10.19 5.21 2.29
CA SER A 96 10.94 6.02 3.23
C SER A 96 10.03 6.50 4.37
N ALA A 97 10.65 6.94 5.47
CA ALA A 97 9.91 7.51 6.59
C ALA A 97 9.10 8.74 6.15
N ALA A 98 9.67 9.58 5.29
CA ALA A 98 8.97 10.76 4.77
C ALA A 98 7.78 10.38 3.90
N GLU A 99 7.93 9.34 3.07
CA GLU A 99 6.84 8.85 2.23
C GLU A 99 5.71 8.24 3.08
N LEU A 100 6.05 7.48 4.11
CA LEU A 100 5.04 6.94 5.02
C LEU A 100 4.31 8.05 5.76
N GLU A 101 5.02 9.10 6.20
CA GLU A 101 4.41 10.24 6.83
C GLU A 101 3.41 10.94 5.89
N ALA A 102 3.77 11.10 4.61
CA ALA A 102 2.86 11.68 3.63
C ALA A 102 1.62 10.81 3.42
N ILE A 103 1.77 9.49 3.42
CA ILE A 103 0.63 8.56 3.36
C ILE A 103 -0.24 8.72 4.60
N ASP A 104 0.35 8.79 5.78
CA ASP A 104 -0.39 8.96 7.03
C ASP A 104 -1.16 10.28 7.06
N ASN A 105 -0.56 11.35 6.58
CA ASN A 105 -1.25 12.65 6.46
C ASN A 105 -2.44 12.54 5.52
N GLY A 106 -2.29 11.83 4.41
CA GLY A 106 -3.39 11.57 3.49
C GLY A 106 -4.51 10.75 4.13
N LEU A 107 -4.15 9.72 4.90
CA LEU A 107 -5.12 8.90 5.61
C LEU A 107 -5.91 9.71 6.65
N CYS A 108 -5.24 10.62 7.35
CA CYS A 108 -5.91 11.51 8.31
C CYS A 108 -6.87 12.47 7.61
N LEU A 109 -6.51 12.92 6.40
CA LEU A 109 -7.36 13.80 5.61
C LEU A 109 -8.58 13.06 5.03
N TYR A 110 -8.37 11.83 4.65
CA TYR A 110 -9.40 11.02 4.01
C TYR A 110 -10.38 10.48 5.03
#